data_32330293122b10b7d636c56a949bb3f1
#
_entry.id   32330293122b10b7d636c56a949bb3f1
#
_cell.length_a   1.000
_cell.length_b   1.000
_cell.length_c   1.000
_cell.angle_alpha   90.00
_cell.angle_beta   90.00
_cell.angle_gamma   90.00
#
_symmetry.space_group_name_H-M   'P 1'
#
loop_
_entity.id
_entity.type
_entity.pdbx_description
1 polymer ?
#
loop_
_entity_poly.entity_id
_entity_poly.type
_entity_poly.pdbx_seq_one_letter_code
_entity_poly.pdbx_strand_id
1 'polypeptide(L)'
;FDFYNRYINKRNSYKMAEIKPELEKIQNKYGNNKEILNQKTMEIYKKHNYNIMGSCVGMVVNMALTMVIFFTLFSGLNKIASYKIYTEYATLQDVYAQEIGGENSRLVTTTNDDTTTVVKIEKLDAEGNVISTSDISEEDDARASAKVVAKYGEIKESFLWIKNIWRPDTNASVVLSYKDFKNNAKKYTNENEYFNGSIYEAVTSPIKESKEFSGNNGYYILIVLAAVITYLSTQVTVWIGKAKAKREGKPYVDAMAQNKVLIYMMPIIMAMFTLFYNAMFAIYIVTGALFGLMTGPLVTIFVDKVFDKSIKKEQEKMRVSYSRK
;
A
#
# COMPACT_ATOMS: atom_id res chain seq x y z
N PHE A 1 -13.76 2.52 15.15
CA PHE A 1 -14.52 2.04 13.99
C PHE A 1 -14.43 0.52 13.85
N ASP A 2 -13.25 -0.08 13.91
CA ASP A 2 -13.03 -1.54 13.85
C ASP A 2 -13.78 -2.27 14.99
N PHE A 3 -13.72 -1.75 16.21
CA PHE A 3 -14.48 -2.28 17.35
C PHE A 3 -15.98 -2.36 17.06
N TYR A 4 -16.58 -1.26 16.58
CA TYR A 4 -18.01 -1.21 16.29
C TYR A 4 -18.42 -2.21 15.20
N ASN A 5 -17.64 -2.31 14.11
CA ASN A 5 -17.89 -3.27 13.05
C ASN A 5 -17.78 -4.72 13.55
N ARG A 6 -16.77 -5.04 14.35
CA ARG A 6 -16.63 -6.39 14.94
C ARG A 6 -17.77 -6.72 15.89
N TYR A 7 -18.24 -5.74 16.67
CA TYR A 7 -19.40 -5.93 17.54
C TYR A 7 -20.68 -6.21 16.76
N ILE A 8 -20.97 -5.45 15.71
CA ILE A 8 -22.12 -5.67 14.83
C ILE A 8 -22.04 -7.02 14.12
N ASN A 9 -20.86 -7.36 13.57
CA ASN A 9 -20.65 -8.66 12.94
C ASN A 9 -20.83 -9.81 13.93
N LYS A 10 -20.39 -9.68 15.16
CA LYS A 10 -20.60 -10.68 16.22
C LYS A 10 -22.07 -10.85 16.53
N ARG A 11 -22.82 -9.75 16.66
CA ARG A 11 -24.26 -9.77 16.87
C ARG A 11 -25.00 -10.45 15.72
N ASN A 12 -24.63 -10.16 14.49
CA ASN A 12 -25.22 -10.75 13.30
C ASN A 12 -24.90 -12.25 13.21
N SER A 13 -23.65 -12.65 13.50
CA SER A 13 -23.25 -14.06 13.54
C SER A 13 -24.01 -14.84 14.61
N TYR A 14 -24.24 -14.25 15.77
CA TYR A 14 -25.02 -14.84 16.85
C TYR A 14 -26.47 -15.09 16.40
N LYS A 15 -27.13 -14.08 15.85
CA LYS A 15 -28.51 -14.23 15.32
C LYS A 15 -28.58 -15.25 14.19
N MET A 16 -27.57 -15.25 13.28
CA MET A 16 -27.50 -16.25 12.19
C MET A 16 -27.36 -17.66 12.72
N ALA A 17 -26.57 -17.87 13.79
CA ALA A 17 -26.44 -19.18 14.42
C ALA A 17 -27.77 -19.71 15.01
N GLU A 18 -28.61 -18.82 15.55
CA GLU A 18 -29.94 -19.19 16.07
C GLU A 18 -30.89 -19.64 14.97
N ILE A 19 -30.87 -18.99 13.81
CA ILE A 19 -31.81 -19.29 12.71
C ILE A 19 -31.29 -20.36 11.73
N LYS A 20 -30.01 -20.69 11.79
CA LYS A 20 -29.37 -21.67 10.89
C LYS A 20 -30.06 -23.01 10.82
N PRO A 21 -30.51 -23.64 11.94
CA PRO A 21 -31.23 -24.93 11.88
C PRO A 21 -32.56 -24.84 11.12
N GLU A 22 -33.28 -23.72 11.21
CA GLU A 22 -34.52 -23.50 10.46
C GLU A 22 -34.21 -23.30 8.96
N LEU A 23 -33.12 -22.59 8.60
CA LEU A 23 -32.70 -22.41 7.22
C LEU A 23 -32.27 -23.71 6.56
N GLU A 24 -31.52 -24.57 7.27
CA GLU A 24 -31.09 -25.88 6.78
C GLU A 24 -32.30 -26.80 6.48
N LYS A 25 -33.32 -26.79 7.35
CA LYS A 25 -34.55 -27.52 7.10
C LYS A 25 -35.27 -27.09 5.83
N ILE A 26 -35.34 -25.78 5.59
CA ILE A 26 -35.95 -25.22 4.38
C ILE A 26 -35.12 -25.55 3.16
N GLN A 27 -33.80 -25.45 3.25
CA GLN A 27 -32.89 -25.76 2.15
C GLN A 27 -33.00 -27.23 1.73
N ASN A 28 -33.08 -28.15 2.71
CA ASN A 28 -33.26 -29.57 2.44
C ASN A 28 -34.65 -29.90 1.82
N LYS A 29 -35.69 -29.13 2.21
CA LYS A 29 -37.06 -29.35 1.72
C LYS A 29 -37.32 -28.70 0.37
N TYR A 30 -36.77 -27.52 0.10
CA TYR A 30 -37.12 -26.70 -1.06
C TYR A 30 -35.89 -26.36 -1.95
N GLY A 31 -34.76 -27.05 -1.76
CA GLY A 31 -33.51 -26.74 -2.46
C GLY A 31 -33.61 -26.80 -3.98
N ASN A 32 -34.51 -27.60 -4.53
CA ASN A 32 -34.75 -27.72 -5.96
C ASN A 32 -35.64 -26.59 -6.52
N ASN A 33 -36.32 -25.80 -5.67
CA ASN A 33 -37.16 -24.67 -6.09
C ASN A 33 -36.67 -23.39 -5.47
N LYS A 34 -35.84 -22.65 -6.23
CA LYS A 34 -35.19 -21.41 -5.77
C LYS A 34 -36.18 -20.32 -5.34
N GLU A 35 -37.34 -20.24 -5.98
CA GLU A 35 -38.33 -19.19 -5.69
C GLU A 35 -38.98 -19.44 -4.32
N ILE A 36 -39.46 -20.65 -4.07
CA ILE A 36 -40.04 -21.05 -2.79
C ILE A 36 -38.99 -20.99 -1.69
N LEU A 37 -37.76 -21.42 -1.95
CA LEU A 37 -36.64 -21.37 -1.01
C LEU A 37 -36.38 -19.91 -0.58
N ASN A 38 -36.33 -18.97 -1.53
CA ASN A 38 -36.10 -17.54 -1.24
C ASN A 38 -37.27 -16.95 -0.42
N GLN A 39 -38.52 -17.25 -0.76
CA GLN A 39 -39.70 -16.79 -0.02
C GLN A 39 -39.65 -17.30 1.44
N LYS A 40 -39.41 -18.59 1.62
CA LYS A 40 -39.35 -19.22 2.96
C LYS A 40 -38.16 -18.72 3.78
N THR A 41 -37.01 -18.47 3.13
CA THR A 41 -35.85 -17.86 3.77
C THR A 41 -36.16 -16.45 4.28
N MET A 42 -36.84 -15.63 3.47
CA MET A 42 -37.27 -14.29 3.87
C MET A 42 -38.30 -14.30 5.00
N GLU A 43 -39.22 -15.30 5.02
CA GLU A 43 -40.16 -15.49 6.16
C GLU A 43 -39.42 -15.75 7.47
N ILE A 44 -38.39 -16.62 7.48
CA ILE A 44 -37.57 -16.89 8.67
C ILE A 44 -36.85 -15.61 9.12
N TYR A 45 -36.23 -14.87 8.19
CA TYR A 45 -35.56 -13.64 8.55
C TYR A 45 -36.49 -12.61 9.16
N LYS A 46 -37.71 -12.47 8.62
CA LYS A 46 -38.75 -11.60 9.21
C LYS A 46 -39.20 -12.11 10.61
N LYS A 47 -39.48 -13.41 10.75
CA LYS A 47 -39.88 -14.03 12.01
C LYS A 47 -38.88 -13.77 13.16
N HIS A 48 -37.57 -13.83 12.84
CA HIS A 48 -36.51 -13.63 13.84
C HIS A 48 -35.96 -12.19 13.88
N ASN A 49 -36.62 -11.23 13.23
CA ASN A 49 -36.16 -9.82 13.13
C ASN A 49 -34.68 -9.75 12.70
N TYR A 50 -34.27 -10.63 11.76
CA TYR A 50 -32.92 -10.61 11.19
C TYR A 50 -32.87 -9.69 9.98
N ASN A 51 -32.14 -8.57 10.15
CA ASN A 51 -31.97 -7.58 9.08
C ASN A 51 -30.72 -7.88 8.25
N ILE A 52 -30.89 -8.55 7.12
CA ILE A 52 -29.82 -8.83 6.16
C ILE A 52 -29.22 -7.52 5.61
N MET A 53 -30.11 -6.57 5.24
CA MET A 53 -29.69 -5.29 4.67
C MET A 53 -28.83 -4.49 5.63
N GLY A 54 -29.16 -4.46 6.93
CA GLY A 54 -28.39 -3.76 7.96
C GLY A 54 -26.97 -4.31 8.12
N SER A 55 -26.79 -5.63 7.95
CA SER A 55 -25.46 -6.27 7.93
C SER A 55 -24.65 -5.91 6.70
N CYS A 56 -25.27 -5.95 5.52
CA CYS A 56 -24.62 -5.64 4.25
C CYS A 56 -24.26 -4.15 4.14
N VAL A 57 -25.16 -3.24 4.56
CA VAL A 57 -24.91 -1.79 4.52
C VAL A 57 -23.70 -1.41 5.37
N GLY A 58 -23.59 -1.95 6.60
CA GLY A 58 -22.43 -1.70 7.44
C GLY A 58 -21.11 -2.15 6.80
N MET A 59 -21.11 -3.31 6.12
CA MET A 59 -19.95 -3.82 5.40
C MET A 59 -19.59 -2.94 4.20
N VAL A 60 -20.58 -2.52 3.40
CA VAL A 60 -20.37 -1.64 2.22
C VAL A 60 -19.84 -0.27 2.63
N VAL A 61 -20.41 0.34 3.67
CA VAL A 61 -19.95 1.63 4.21
C VAL A 61 -18.52 1.53 4.72
N ASN A 62 -18.19 0.45 5.44
CA ASN A 62 -16.81 0.21 5.90
C ASN A 62 -15.83 0.06 4.72
N MET A 63 -16.21 -0.72 3.72
CA MET A 63 -15.40 -0.92 2.52
C MET A 63 -15.18 0.40 1.77
N ALA A 64 -16.23 1.19 1.57
CA ALA A 64 -16.14 2.49 0.91
C ALA A 64 -15.21 3.46 1.68
N LEU A 65 -15.37 3.56 3.00
CA LEU A 65 -14.53 4.41 3.83
C LEU A 65 -13.05 3.96 3.79
N THR A 66 -12.83 2.65 3.89
CA THR A 66 -11.46 2.09 3.79
C THR A 66 -10.84 2.38 2.42
N MET A 67 -11.61 2.27 1.33
CA MET A 67 -11.14 2.62 -0.01
C MET A 67 -10.80 4.11 -0.13
N VAL A 68 -11.63 5.01 0.39
CA VAL A 68 -11.35 6.45 0.37
C VAL A 68 -10.04 6.76 1.09
N ILE A 69 -9.86 6.24 2.30
CA ILE A 69 -8.61 6.42 3.07
C ILE A 69 -7.43 5.85 2.30
N PHE A 70 -7.55 4.62 1.79
CA PHE A 70 -6.50 3.95 1.03
C PHE A 70 -6.08 4.75 -0.20
N PHE A 71 -7.03 5.17 -1.05
CA PHE A 71 -6.71 5.93 -2.25
C PHE A 71 -6.15 7.33 -1.95
N THR A 72 -6.59 7.97 -0.87
CA THR A 72 -6.05 9.26 -0.43
C THR A 72 -4.58 9.11 0.01
N LEU A 73 -4.28 8.14 0.86
CA LEU A 73 -2.90 7.84 1.29
C LEU A 73 -2.03 7.42 0.12
N PHE A 74 -2.54 6.55 -0.73
CA PHE A 74 -1.87 6.09 -1.94
C PHE A 74 -1.52 7.23 -2.89
N SER A 75 -2.48 8.12 -3.18
CA SER A 75 -2.25 9.31 -3.99
C SER A 75 -1.23 10.24 -3.36
N GLY A 76 -1.29 10.43 -2.04
CA GLY A 76 -0.35 11.24 -1.29
C GLY A 76 1.09 10.69 -1.37
N LEU A 77 1.28 9.40 -1.10
CA LEU A 77 2.59 8.75 -1.19
C LEU A 77 3.17 8.79 -2.60
N ASN A 78 2.34 8.62 -3.64
CA ASN A 78 2.82 8.71 -5.02
C ASN A 78 3.25 10.15 -5.39
N LYS A 79 2.54 11.17 -4.90
CA LYS A 79 2.96 12.57 -5.10
C LYS A 79 4.29 12.85 -4.41
N ILE A 80 4.45 12.41 -3.16
CA ILE A 80 5.70 12.55 -2.41
C ILE A 80 6.84 11.82 -3.13
N ALA A 81 6.62 10.58 -3.57
CA ALA A 81 7.62 9.81 -4.29
C ALA A 81 8.07 10.50 -5.60
N SER A 82 7.10 10.98 -6.39
CA SER A 82 7.40 11.72 -7.62
C SER A 82 8.17 13.01 -7.33
N TYR A 83 7.81 13.76 -6.29
CA TYR A 83 8.52 14.96 -5.86
C TYR A 83 9.94 14.64 -5.40
N LYS A 84 10.13 13.62 -4.59
CA LYS A 84 11.44 13.17 -4.12
C LYS A 84 12.35 12.74 -5.28
N ILE A 85 11.83 11.96 -6.22
CA ILE A 85 12.56 11.56 -7.43
C ILE A 85 13.01 12.78 -8.25
N TYR A 86 12.13 13.78 -8.41
CA TYR A 86 12.47 15.01 -9.11
C TYR A 86 13.54 15.82 -8.38
N THR A 87 13.35 16.09 -7.08
CA THR A 87 14.28 16.91 -6.28
C THR A 87 15.64 16.24 -6.11
N GLU A 88 15.68 14.91 -5.98
CA GLU A 88 16.89 14.11 -5.95
C GLU A 88 17.70 14.34 -7.24
N TYR A 89 17.08 14.17 -8.40
CA TYR A 89 17.75 14.41 -9.68
C TYR A 89 18.17 15.87 -9.87
N ALA A 90 17.31 16.84 -9.58
CA ALA A 90 17.63 18.26 -9.70
C ALA A 90 18.88 18.61 -8.87
N THR A 91 18.93 18.15 -7.61
CA THR A 91 20.09 18.34 -6.75
C THR A 91 21.37 17.72 -7.35
N LEU A 92 21.26 16.52 -7.93
CA LEU A 92 22.41 15.84 -8.53
C LEU A 92 22.89 16.56 -9.80
N GLN A 93 21.97 17.06 -10.62
CA GLN A 93 22.29 17.85 -11.81
C GLN A 93 23.02 19.15 -11.43
N ASP A 94 22.52 19.85 -10.41
CA ASP A 94 23.15 21.07 -9.89
C ASP A 94 24.57 20.78 -9.37
N VAL A 95 24.75 19.70 -8.58
CA VAL A 95 26.07 19.28 -8.07
C VAL A 95 27.03 18.97 -9.22
N TYR A 96 26.57 18.26 -10.25
CA TYR A 96 27.40 17.95 -11.41
C TYR A 96 27.83 19.23 -12.16
N ALA A 97 26.88 20.13 -12.41
CA ALA A 97 27.17 21.39 -13.11
C ALA A 97 28.10 22.31 -12.31
N GLN A 98 27.86 22.45 -11.00
CA GLN A 98 28.67 23.28 -10.11
C GLN A 98 30.10 22.76 -9.96
N GLU A 99 30.33 21.47 -9.93
CA GLU A 99 31.67 20.89 -9.83
C GLU A 99 32.53 21.22 -11.06
N ILE A 100 31.91 21.33 -12.25
CA ILE A 100 32.61 21.63 -13.52
C ILE A 100 32.71 23.14 -13.75
N GLY A 101 31.60 23.85 -13.62
CA GLY A 101 31.49 25.24 -14.06
C GLY A 101 31.50 26.30 -12.96
N GLY A 102 31.33 25.89 -11.67
CA GLY A 102 31.15 26.82 -10.54
C GLY A 102 29.67 27.10 -10.25
N GLU A 103 29.41 28.00 -9.29
CA GLU A 103 28.06 28.26 -8.73
C GLU A 103 27.00 28.66 -9.75
N ASN A 104 27.36 29.41 -10.78
CA ASN A 104 26.45 29.88 -11.82
C ASN A 104 26.71 29.14 -13.12
N SER A 105 26.41 27.82 -13.12
CA SER A 105 26.59 26.99 -14.31
C SER A 105 25.43 26.04 -14.51
N ARG A 106 25.19 25.70 -15.77
CA ARG A 106 24.15 24.69 -16.15
C ARG A 106 24.64 23.77 -17.24
N LEU A 107 24.06 22.58 -17.29
CA LEU A 107 24.29 21.62 -18.37
C LEU A 107 23.39 21.92 -19.56
N VAL A 108 23.95 21.90 -20.74
CA VAL A 108 23.25 22.06 -22.01
C VAL A 108 23.63 20.95 -22.98
N THR A 109 22.86 20.78 -24.03
CA THR A 109 23.21 19.85 -25.10
C THR A 109 23.36 20.59 -26.42
N THR A 110 24.38 20.21 -27.18
CA THR A 110 24.56 20.61 -28.56
C THR A 110 24.54 19.38 -29.44
N THR A 111 23.90 19.49 -30.61
CA THR A 111 23.91 18.42 -31.62
C THR A 111 24.97 18.76 -32.65
N ASN A 112 25.93 17.88 -32.85
CA ASN A 112 26.96 18.01 -33.88
C ASN A 112 26.38 17.61 -35.24
N ASP A 113 27.11 17.92 -36.32
CA ASP A 113 26.73 17.61 -37.71
C ASP A 113 26.44 16.12 -37.95
N ASP A 114 27.03 15.22 -37.16
CA ASP A 114 26.84 13.76 -37.19
C ASP A 114 25.62 13.28 -36.36
N THR A 115 24.68 14.18 -35.99
CA THR A 115 23.50 13.84 -35.14
C THR A 115 23.84 13.38 -33.71
N THR A 116 25.11 13.44 -33.32
CA THR A 116 25.53 13.08 -31.94
C THR A 116 25.24 14.24 -30.99
N THR A 117 24.47 13.95 -29.94
CA THR A 117 24.18 14.94 -28.90
C THR A 117 25.26 14.90 -27.83
N VAL A 118 25.95 16.03 -27.63
CA VAL A 118 27.02 16.17 -26.64
C VAL A 118 26.54 17.08 -25.51
N VAL A 119 26.85 16.69 -24.26
CA VAL A 119 26.58 17.52 -23.08
C VAL A 119 27.74 18.49 -22.89
N LYS A 120 27.40 19.78 -22.70
CA LYS A 120 28.34 20.84 -22.47
C LYS A 120 27.97 21.60 -21.21
N ILE A 121 28.91 22.38 -20.69
CA ILE A 121 28.71 23.26 -19.55
C ILE A 121 28.62 24.71 -20.01
N GLU A 122 27.60 25.44 -19.59
CA GLU A 122 27.45 26.86 -19.72
C GLU A 122 27.71 27.52 -18.37
N LYS A 123 28.54 28.58 -18.39
CA LYS A 123 28.74 29.50 -17.26
C LYS A 123 27.89 30.74 -17.45
N LEU A 124 27.22 31.15 -16.39
CA LEU A 124 26.29 32.26 -16.38
C LEU A 124 26.85 33.42 -15.52
N ASP A 125 26.49 34.66 -15.86
CA ASP A 125 26.70 35.81 -14.97
C ASP A 125 25.63 35.85 -13.85
N ALA A 126 25.71 36.87 -13.00
CA ALA A 126 24.75 37.06 -11.91
C ALA A 126 23.33 37.38 -12.41
N GLU A 127 23.21 37.88 -13.62
CA GLU A 127 21.97 38.20 -14.32
C GLU A 127 21.38 37.00 -15.10
N GLY A 128 22.11 35.84 -15.19
CA GLY A 128 21.67 34.63 -15.87
C GLY A 128 22.03 34.60 -17.36
N ASN A 129 22.87 35.53 -17.88
CA ASN A 129 23.33 35.49 -19.25
C ASN A 129 24.52 34.55 -19.42
N VAL A 130 24.62 33.92 -20.59
CA VAL A 130 25.70 32.97 -20.89
C VAL A 130 27.02 33.75 -21.09
N ILE A 131 28.02 33.48 -20.24
CA ILE A 131 29.39 33.99 -20.37
C ILE A 131 30.21 33.13 -21.32
N SER A 132 30.13 31.81 -21.17
CA SER A 132 30.89 30.86 -21.97
C SER A 132 30.20 29.48 -22.03
N THR A 133 30.41 28.77 -23.13
CA THR A 133 30.05 27.39 -23.31
C THR A 133 31.29 26.56 -23.61
N SER A 134 31.54 25.49 -22.89
CA SER A 134 32.73 24.64 -23.07
C SER A 134 32.38 23.17 -23.03
N ASP A 135 33.22 22.35 -23.68
CA ASP A 135 33.15 20.90 -23.58
C ASP A 135 33.60 20.46 -22.18
N ILE A 136 33.09 19.30 -21.75
CA ILE A 136 33.43 18.70 -20.46
C ILE A 136 34.64 17.80 -20.69
N SER A 137 35.73 18.02 -19.99
CA SER A 137 36.92 17.17 -20.05
C SER A 137 36.67 15.85 -19.31
N GLU A 138 37.38 14.78 -19.67
CA GLU A 138 37.29 13.49 -18.95
C GLU A 138 37.63 13.61 -17.45
N GLU A 139 38.58 14.50 -17.12
CA GLU A 139 38.95 14.75 -15.70
C GLU A 139 37.84 15.47 -14.93
N ASP A 140 37.21 16.47 -15.54
CA ASP A 140 36.08 17.19 -14.95
C ASP A 140 34.87 16.27 -14.80
N ASP A 141 34.57 15.45 -15.82
CA ASP A 141 33.49 14.46 -15.75
C ASP A 141 33.73 13.44 -14.63
N ALA A 142 34.94 12.89 -14.53
CA ALA A 142 35.29 11.95 -13.45
C ALA A 142 35.15 12.57 -12.06
N ARG A 143 35.57 13.84 -11.90
CA ARG A 143 35.44 14.58 -10.63
C ARG A 143 34.00 14.86 -10.29
N ALA A 144 33.20 15.36 -11.24
CA ALA A 144 31.78 15.62 -11.07
C ALA A 144 30.98 14.34 -10.79
N SER A 145 31.28 13.26 -11.53
CA SER A 145 30.70 11.93 -11.31
C SER A 145 30.94 11.42 -9.88
N ALA A 146 32.16 11.55 -9.37
CA ALA A 146 32.47 11.16 -7.99
C ALA A 146 31.68 11.98 -6.96
N LYS A 147 31.53 13.29 -7.20
CA LYS A 147 30.70 14.16 -6.35
C LYS A 147 29.22 13.79 -6.37
N VAL A 148 28.67 13.49 -7.55
CA VAL A 148 27.29 13.04 -7.72
C VAL A 148 27.04 11.74 -6.96
N VAL A 149 27.93 10.77 -7.06
CA VAL A 149 27.82 9.48 -6.33
C VAL A 149 27.84 9.71 -4.80
N ALA A 150 28.77 10.55 -4.32
CA ALA A 150 28.82 10.90 -2.91
C ALA A 150 27.53 11.61 -2.46
N LYS A 151 27.09 12.62 -3.23
CA LYS A 151 25.84 13.36 -2.94
C LYS A 151 24.61 12.48 -2.95
N TYR A 152 24.51 11.56 -3.89
CA TYR A 152 23.44 10.56 -3.91
C TYR A 152 23.42 9.73 -2.62
N GLY A 153 24.59 9.31 -2.13
CA GLY A 153 24.72 8.60 -0.85
C GLY A 153 24.19 9.39 0.35
N GLU A 154 24.34 10.71 0.33
CA GLU A 154 23.84 11.61 1.39
C GLU A 154 22.32 11.83 1.33
N ILE A 155 21.76 12.03 0.13
CA ILE A 155 20.36 12.45 -0.03
C ILE A 155 19.38 11.31 -0.21
N LYS A 156 19.84 10.11 -0.63
CA LYS A 156 18.97 8.95 -0.79
C LYS A 156 18.36 8.53 0.55
N GLU A 157 17.12 8.13 0.51
CA GLU A 157 16.43 7.57 1.67
C GLU A 157 16.39 6.04 1.56
N SER A 158 17.00 5.34 2.51
CA SER A 158 17.13 3.88 2.53
C SER A 158 16.40 3.26 3.71
N PHE A 159 16.04 1.98 3.62
CA PHE A 159 15.43 1.24 4.70
C PHE A 159 15.85 -0.24 4.67
N LEU A 160 16.54 -0.69 5.71
CA LEU A 160 17.08 -2.05 5.84
C LEU A 160 17.90 -2.44 4.59
N TRP A 161 17.42 -3.38 3.80
CA TRP A 161 18.06 -3.85 2.55
C TRP A 161 17.73 -3.01 1.33
N ILE A 162 16.80 -2.07 1.41
CA ILE A 162 16.34 -1.24 0.30
C ILE A 162 17.24 -0.01 0.19
N LYS A 163 17.88 0.15 -0.97
CA LYS A 163 18.82 1.23 -1.21
C LYS A 163 18.14 2.59 -1.37
N ASN A 164 16.96 2.64 -2.01
CA ASN A 164 16.13 3.85 -2.14
C ASN A 164 14.65 3.48 -1.97
N ILE A 165 13.99 4.03 -0.94
CA ILE A 165 12.59 3.70 -0.60
C ILE A 165 11.56 4.26 -1.58
N TRP A 166 11.95 5.24 -2.39
CA TRP A 166 11.10 5.81 -3.44
C TRP A 166 11.05 4.95 -4.71
N ARG A 167 11.82 3.86 -4.72
CA ARG A 167 11.85 2.83 -5.75
C ARG A 167 11.17 1.56 -5.25
N PRO A 168 10.68 0.67 -6.14
CA PRO A 168 10.13 -0.62 -5.72
C PRO A 168 11.20 -1.52 -5.05
N ASP A 169 10.77 -2.36 -4.12
CA ASP A 169 11.61 -3.45 -3.56
C ASP A 169 11.75 -4.59 -4.56
N THR A 170 12.47 -4.33 -5.63
CA THR A 170 12.66 -5.27 -6.75
C THR A 170 14.12 -5.30 -7.19
N ASN A 171 14.41 -6.12 -8.19
CA ASN A 171 15.72 -6.16 -8.86
C ASN A 171 15.97 -4.97 -9.81
N ALA A 172 15.10 -3.97 -9.83
CA ALA A 172 15.31 -2.76 -10.60
C ALA A 172 16.46 -1.92 -10.03
N SER A 173 17.09 -1.11 -10.88
CA SER A 173 18.12 -0.15 -10.47
C SER A 173 17.56 0.89 -9.51
N VAL A 174 18.42 1.42 -8.64
CA VAL A 174 18.11 2.58 -7.77
C VAL A 174 17.78 3.84 -8.58
N VAL A 175 18.32 3.96 -9.80
CA VAL A 175 18.08 5.06 -10.72
C VAL A 175 17.00 4.64 -11.73
N LEU A 176 16.07 5.54 -12.04
CA LEU A 176 15.03 5.34 -13.06
C LEU A 176 15.62 5.30 -14.48
N SER A 177 14.86 4.71 -15.41
CA SER A 177 15.05 5.04 -16.81
C SER A 177 14.66 6.50 -17.06
N TYR A 178 15.26 7.15 -18.04
CA TYR A 178 14.89 8.53 -18.41
C TYR A 178 13.38 8.68 -18.68
N LYS A 179 12.79 7.72 -19.37
CA LYS A 179 11.35 7.69 -19.66
C LYS A 179 10.51 7.71 -18.39
N ASP A 180 10.87 6.89 -17.41
CA ASP A 180 10.11 6.80 -16.15
C ASP A 180 10.37 8.03 -15.27
N PHE A 181 11.60 8.56 -15.27
CA PHE A 181 11.92 9.83 -14.63
C PHE A 181 11.03 10.96 -15.17
N LYS A 182 11.03 11.15 -16.49
CA LYS A 182 10.22 12.18 -17.15
C LYS A 182 8.74 12.08 -16.81
N ASN A 183 8.20 10.85 -16.78
CA ASN A 183 6.80 10.62 -16.42
C ASN A 183 6.47 11.00 -14.97
N ASN A 184 7.40 10.83 -14.05
CA ASN A 184 7.25 11.24 -12.65
C ASN A 184 7.45 12.74 -12.45
N ALA A 185 8.48 13.31 -13.07
CA ALA A 185 8.94 14.68 -12.84
C ALA A 185 8.09 15.76 -13.53
N LYS A 186 7.47 15.46 -14.68
CA LYS A 186 6.65 16.41 -15.46
C LYS A 186 5.52 17.09 -14.70
N LYS A 187 5.18 16.62 -13.50
CA LYS A 187 4.17 17.23 -12.62
C LYS A 187 4.71 18.41 -11.82
N TYR A 188 6.04 18.55 -11.74
CA TYR A 188 6.71 19.50 -10.85
C TYR A 188 7.47 20.58 -11.61
N THR A 189 7.80 20.34 -12.88
CA THR A 189 8.43 21.32 -13.74
C THR A 189 7.96 21.17 -15.19
N ASN A 190 7.79 22.28 -15.87
CA ASN A 190 7.58 22.35 -17.32
C ASN A 190 8.86 22.76 -18.06
N GLU A 191 9.96 22.97 -17.33
CA GLU A 191 11.22 23.45 -17.90
C GLU A 191 11.90 22.31 -18.67
N ASN A 192 12.19 22.55 -19.94
CA ASN A 192 12.86 21.59 -20.81
C ASN A 192 14.28 21.28 -20.33
N GLU A 193 14.86 22.11 -19.50
CA GLU A 193 16.20 21.99 -18.94
C GLU A 193 16.39 20.66 -18.18
N TYR A 194 15.39 20.25 -17.41
CA TYR A 194 15.44 18.99 -16.66
C TYR A 194 15.00 17.75 -17.47
N PHE A 195 14.47 17.95 -18.68
CA PHE A 195 13.95 16.86 -19.51
C PHE A 195 14.83 16.55 -20.71
N ASN A 196 16.14 16.55 -20.51
CA ASN A 196 17.08 16.13 -21.52
C ASN A 196 17.66 14.75 -21.19
N GLY A 197 17.50 13.79 -22.11
CA GLY A 197 17.92 12.41 -21.89
C GLY A 197 19.43 12.25 -21.79
N SER A 198 20.20 13.01 -22.58
CA SER A 198 21.67 12.94 -22.56
C SER A 198 22.24 13.50 -21.25
N ILE A 199 21.68 14.61 -20.76
CA ILE A 199 22.05 15.17 -19.45
C ILE A 199 21.65 14.21 -18.34
N TYR A 200 20.44 13.65 -18.41
CA TYR A 200 19.98 12.67 -17.42
C TYR A 200 20.93 11.48 -17.30
N GLU A 201 21.33 10.91 -18.44
CA GLU A 201 22.25 9.76 -18.44
C GLU A 201 23.65 10.18 -17.97
N ALA A 202 24.18 11.33 -18.37
CA ALA A 202 25.47 11.81 -17.89
C ALA A 202 25.51 11.95 -16.36
N VAL A 203 24.47 12.51 -15.77
CA VAL A 203 24.38 12.71 -14.30
C VAL A 203 24.13 11.39 -13.55
N THR A 204 23.36 10.47 -14.12
CA THR A 204 22.90 9.29 -13.38
C THR A 204 23.67 7.99 -13.64
N SER A 205 24.39 7.87 -14.79
CA SER A 205 25.22 6.69 -15.09
C SER A 205 26.29 6.41 -14.03
N PRO A 206 26.99 7.43 -13.48
CA PRO A 206 27.97 7.19 -12.40
C PRO A 206 27.38 6.50 -11.18
N ILE A 207 26.12 6.77 -10.86
CA ILE A 207 25.42 6.12 -9.74
C ILE A 207 25.14 4.65 -10.06
N LYS A 208 24.67 4.36 -11.29
CA LYS A 208 24.38 3.00 -11.76
C LYS A 208 25.64 2.12 -11.79
N GLU A 209 26.78 2.72 -12.09
CA GLU A 209 28.08 2.05 -12.24
C GLU A 209 28.88 1.96 -10.93
N SER A 210 28.52 2.78 -9.94
CA SER A 210 29.21 2.78 -8.65
C SER A 210 29.07 1.45 -7.93
N LYS A 211 30.13 0.97 -7.24
CA LYS A 211 30.10 -0.28 -6.48
C LYS A 211 29.03 -0.29 -5.38
N GLU A 212 28.70 0.88 -4.84
CA GLU A 212 27.75 1.01 -3.73
C GLU A 212 26.31 0.93 -4.22
N PHE A 213 25.98 1.54 -5.34
CA PHE A 213 24.59 1.69 -5.79
C PHE A 213 24.24 0.84 -7.01
N SER A 214 25.21 0.22 -7.66
CA SER A 214 24.94 -0.75 -8.74
C SER A 214 24.09 -1.93 -8.27
N GLY A 215 23.38 -2.53 -9.21
CA GLY A 215 22.53 -3.70 -8.97
C GLY A 215 21.15 -3.37 -8.45
N ASN A 216 20.60 -4.27 -7.65
CA ASN A 216 19.20 -4.25 -7.25
C ASN A 216 18.89 -3.21 -6.17
N ASN A 217 17.75 -2.53 -6.29
CA ASN A 217 17.22 -1.69 -5.23
C ASN A 217 16.71 -2.52 -4.04
N GLY A 218 16.19 -3.71 -4.31
CA GLY A 218 15.67 -4.62 -3.29
C GLY A 218 15.63 -6.07 -3.76
N TYR A 219 14.93 -6.93 -3.00
CA TYR A 219 14.94 -8.38 -3.17
C TYR A 219 13.55 -9.01 -3.09
N TYR A 220 12.48 -8.24 -3.35
CA TYR A 220 11.08 -8.67 -3.25
C TYR A 220 10.63 -9.08 -1.84
N ILE A 221 11.44 -8.80 -0.81
CA ILE A 221 11.17 -9.25 0.57
C ILE A 221 9.93 -8.59 1.14
N LEU A 222 9.74 -7.26 0.92
CA LEU A 222 8.54 -6.56 1.39
C LEU A 222 7.26 -7.10 0.73
N ILE A 223 7.36 -7.52 -0.53
CA ILE A 223 6.23 -8.09 -1.28
C ILE A 223 5.78 -9.40 -0.64
N VAL A 224 6.75 -10.28 -0.35
CA VAL A 224 6.49 -11.55 0.35
C VAL A 224 5.97 -11.29 1.76
N LEU A 225 6.59 -10.37 2.51
CA LEU A 225 6.14 -9.99 3.85
C LEU A 225 4.72 -9.43 3.85
N ALA A 226 4.38 -8.56 2.90
CA ALA A 226 3.03 -8.01 2.77
C ALA A 226 1.99 -9.13 2.57
N ALA A 227 2.26 -10.09 1.68
CA ALA A 227 1.37 -11.23 1.45
C ALA A 227 1.23 -12.11 2.69
N VAL A 228 2.35 -12.52 3.29
CA VAL A 228 2.38 -13.44 4.43
C VAL A 228 1.71 -12.81 5.65
N ILE A 229 2.06 -11.57 6.01
CA ILE A 229 1.53 -10.92 7.19
C ILE A 229 0.04 -10.58 7.02
N THR A 230 -0.39 -10.17 5.83
CA THR A 230 -1.81 -9.95 5.53
C THR A 230 -2.60 -11.26 5.65
N TYR A 231 -2.07 -12.36 5.15
CA TYR A 231 -2.67 -13.69 5.32
C TYR A 231 -2.75 -14.09 6.80
N LEU A 232 -1.64 -13.97 7.54
CA LEU A 232 -1.59 -14.32 8.96
C LEU A 232 -2.54 -13.46 9.80
N SER A 233 -2.64 -12.16 9.56
CA SER A 233 -3.54 -11.28 10.30
C SER A 233 -5.01 -11.68 10.15
N THR A 234 -5.39 -12.19 8.98
CA THR A 234 -6.73 -12.75 8.73
C THR A 234 -6.90 -14.10 9.43
N GLN A 235 -5.94 -15.01 9.30
CA GLN A 235 -6.02 -16.37 9.85
C GLN A 235 -6.02 -16.40 11.38
N VAL A 236 -5.21 -15.59 12.04
CA VAL A 236 -5.16 -15.55 13.51
C VAL A 236 -6.52 -15.23 14.11
N THR A 237 -7.26 -14.28 13.53
CA THR A 237 -8.63 -13.96 13.98
C THR A 237 -9.58 -15.15 13.83
N VAL A 238 -9.49 -15.88 12.70
CA VAL A 238 -10.28 -17.09 12.43
C VAL A 238 -9.92 -18.21 13.42
N TRP A 239 -8.62 -18.43 13.66
CA TRP A 239 -8.16 -19.46 14.61
C TRP A 239 -8.64 -19.20 16.04
N ILE A 240 -8.57 -17.97 16.51
CA ILE A 240 -9.07 -17.57 17.84
C ILE A 240 -10.59 -17.82 17.91
N GLY A 241 -11.34 -17.44 16.89
CA GLY A 241 -12.78 -17.66 16.83
C GLY A 241 -13.15 -19.15 16.85
N LYS A 242 -12.45 -19.97 16.06
CA LYS A 242 -12.64 -21.45 16.06
C LYS A 242 -12.27 -22.09 17.40
N ALA A 243 -11.16 -21.68 18.01
CA ALA A 243 -10.73 -22.20 19.31
C ALA A 243 -11.76 -21.87 20.40
N LYS A 244 -12.33 -20.66 20.40
CA LYS A 244 -13.40 -20.26 21.30
C LYS A 244 -14.67 -21.08 21.08
N ALA A 245 -15.13 -21.21 19.84
CA ALA A 245 -16.33 -21.97 19.50
C ALA A 245 -16.20 -23.44 19.95
N LYS A 246 -15.04 -24.07 19.74
CA LYS A 246 -14.75 -25.44 20.21
C LYS A 246 -14.81 -25.53 21.73
N ARG A 247 -14.28 -24.54 22.47
CA ARG A 247 -14.32 -24.51 23.94
C ARG A 247 -15.73 -24.36 24.48
N GLU A 248 -16.57 -23.64 23.77
CA GLU A 248 -17.97 -23.39 24.14
C GLU A 248 -18.94 -24.48 23.65
N GLY A 249 -18.46 -25.48 22.92
CA GLY A 249 -19.30 -26.54 22.32
C GLY A 249 -20.27 -26.02 21.25
N LYS A 250 -19.99 -24.86 20.64
CA LYS A 250 -20.84 -24.20 19.65
C LYS A 250 -20.23 -24.29 18.24
N PRO A 251 -21.06 -24.36 17.19
CA PRO A 251 -20.53 -24.29 15.82
C PRO A 251 -19.90 -22.89 15.58
N TYR A 252 -18.71 -22.87 14.98
CA TYR A 252 -18.10 -21.64 14.54
C TYR A 252 -18.84 -21.09 13.31
N VAL A 253 -19.38 -19.89 13.45
CA VAL A 253 -20.05 -19.18 12.36
C VAL A 253 -19.37 -17.83 12.19
N ASP A 254 -18.66 -17.68 11.10
CA ASP A 254 -18.06 -16.41 10.69
C ASP A 254 -18.38 -16.20 9.20
N ALA A 255 -19.08 -15.12 8.90
CA ALA A 255 -19.44 -14.78 7.52
C ALA A 255 -18.21 -14.53 6.63
N MET A 256 -17.11 -14.00 7.21
CA MET A 256 -15.85 -13.82 6.48
C MET A 256 -15.10 -15.14 6.27
N ALA A 257 -15.10 -16.05 7.26
CA ALA A 257 -14.44 -17.35 7.12
C ALA A 257 -15.11 -18.27 6.10
N GLN A 258 -16.36 -18.02 5.76
CA GLN A 258 -17.08 -18.78 4.71
C GLN A 258 -16.65 -18.36 3.30
N ASN A 259 -16.10 -17.15 3.15
CA ASN A 259 -15.65 -16.66 1.85
C ASN A 259 -14.14 -16.89 1.66
N LYS A 260 -13.77 -18.14 1.35
CA LYS A 260 -12.38 -18.52 1.08
C LYS A 260 -11.71 -17.65 0.02
N VAL A 261 -12.48 -17.16 -0.96
CA VAL A 261 -11.98 -16.31 -2.03
C VAL A 261 -11.40 -15.02 -1.45
N LEU A 262 -12.12 -14.33 -0.55
CA LEU A 262 -11.61 -13.10 0.07
C LEU A 262 -10.35 -13.33 0.91
N ILE A 263 -10.27 -14.43 1.64
CA ILE A 263 -9.12 -14.76 2.48
C ILE A 263 -7.83 -14.92 1.66
N TYR A 264 -7.93 -15.54 0.49
CA TYR A 264 -6.74 -15.76 -0.37
C TYR A 264 -6.50 -14.65 -1.37
N MET A 265 -7.55 -13.99 -1.87
CA MET A 265 -7.42 -12.90 -2.84
C MET A 265 -6.78 -11.64 -2.24
N MET A 266 -7.11 -11.29 -0.98
CA MET A 266 -6.58 -10.07 -0.36
C MET A 266 -5.05 -10.06 -0.22
N PRO A 267 -4.38 -11.12 0.27
CA PRO A 267 -2.91 -11.17 0.28
C PRO A 267 -2.29 -11.05 -1.12
N ILE A 268 -2.91 -11.67 -2.14
CA ILE A 268 -2.45 -11.59 -3.54
C ILE A 268 -2.57 -10.15 -4.06
N ILE A 269 -3.71 -9.50 -3.84
CA ILE A 269 -3.93 -8.11 -4.23
C ILE A 269 -2.90 -7.19 -3.56
N MET A 270 -2.64 -7.37 -2.26
CA MET A 270 -1.65 -6.57 -1.53
C MET A 270 -0.23 -6.82 -2.07
N ALA A 271 0.13 -8.07 -2.38
CA ALA A 271 1.41 -8.38 -3.01
C ALA A 271 1.56 -7.71 -4.38
N MET A 272 0.51 -7.72 -5.20
CA MET A 272 0.49 -7.01 -6.48
C MET A 272 0.71 -5.51 -6.32
N PHE A 273 0.00 -4.87 -5.39
CA PHE A 273 0.20 -3.45 -5.12
C PHE A 273 1.63 -3.14 -4.68
N THR A 274 2.19 -3.94 -3.77
CA THR A 274 3.58 -3.74 -3.30
C THR A 274 4.62 -4.00 -4.39
N LEU A 275 4.32 -4.84 -5.38
CA LEU A 275 5.20 -5.10 -6.52
C LEU A 275 5.34 -3.90 -7.47
N PHE A 276 4.24 -3.20 -7.73
CA PHE A 276 4.20 -2.13 -8.74
C PHE A 276 4.48 -0.73 -8.19
N TYR A 277 4.47 -0.58 -6.85
CA TYR A 277 4.66 0.71 -6.22
C TYR A 277 6.00 0.81 -5.48
N ASN A 278 6.34 2.02 -5.02
CA ASN A 278 7.58 2.25 -4.30
C ASN A 278 7.63 1.48 -2.96
N ALA A 279 8.85 1.27 -2.46
CA ALA A 279 9.06 0.51 -1.22
C ALA A 279 8.45 1.20 0.00
N MET A 280 8.34 2.54 0.00
CA MET A 280 7.67 3.27 1.09
C MET A 280 6.20 2.84 1.24
N PHE A 281 5.49 2.64 0.12
CA PHE A 281 4.14 2.09 0.14
C PHE A 281 4.12 0.65 0.66
N ALA A 282 5.08 -0.18 0.24
CA ALA A 282 5.20 -1.56 0.74
C ALA A 282 5.47 -1.60 2.26
N ILE A 283 6.35 -0.72 2.77
CA ILE A 283 6.61 -0.55 4.21
C ILE A 283 5.31 -0.18 4.95
N TYR A 284 4.53 0.76 4.41
CA TYR A 284 3.25 1.14 4.99
C TYR A 284 2.28 -0.06 5.07
N ILE A 285 2.15 -0.85 4.00
CA ILE A 285 1.28 -2.06 3.99
C ILE A 285 1.75 -3.09 5.01
N VAL A 286 3.05 -3.39 5.03
CA VAL A 286 3.63 -4.37 5.98
C VAL A 286 3.43 -3.91 7.42
N THR A 287 3.72 -2.64 7.72
CA THR A 287 3.56 -2.08 9.07
C THR A 287 2.10 -2.08 9.50
N GLY A 288 1.18 -1.70 8.61
CA GLY A 288 -0.26 -1.74 8.87
C GLY A 288 -0.76 -3.16 9.12
N ALA A 289 -0.31 -4.13 8.35
CA ALA A 289 -0.66 -5.54 8.52
C ALA A 289 -0.08 -6.13 9.82
N LEU A 290 1.16 -5.78 10.20
CA LEU A 290 1.75 -6.13 11.49
C LEU A 290 0.95 -5.56 12.66
N PHE A 291 0.59 -4.28 12.59
CA PHE A 291 -0.24 -3.66 13.59
C PHE A 291 -1.61 -4.36 13.71
N GLY A 292 -2.23 -4.70 12.59
CA GLY A 292 -3.46 -5.48 12.53
C GLY A 292 -3.33 -6.88 13.13
N LEU A 293 -2.19 -7.55 12.90
CA LEU A 293 -1.88 -8.85 13.49
C LEU A 293 -1.77 -8.78 15.02
N MET A 294 -1.19 -7.71 15.55
CA MET A 294 -1.04 -7.51 17.00
C MET A 294 -2.35 -7.08 17.67
N THR A 295 -3.07 -6.14 17.07
CA THR A 295 -4.27 -5.54 17.68
C THR A 295 -5.55 -6.32 17.40
N GLY A 296 -5.64 -7.02 16.26
CA GLY A 296 -6.82 -7.77 15.86
C GLY A 296 -7.31 -8.79 16.90
N PRO A 297 -6.44 -9.65 17.46
CA PRO A 297 -6.79 -10.58 18.53
C PRO A 297 -7.30 -9.87 19.80
N LEU A 298 -6.62 -8.79 20.22
CA LEU A 298 -7.01 -8.03 21.41
C LEU A 298 -8.39 -7.41 21.26
N VAL A 299 -8.65 -6.78 20.11
CA VAL A 299 -9.98 -6.21 19.80
C VAL A 299 -11.03 -7.30 19.77
N THR A 300 -10.74 -8.47 19.19
CA THR A 300 -11.68 -9.61 19.14
C THR A 300 -12.04 -10.09 20.55
N ILE A 301 -11.05 -10.29 21.43
CA ILE A 301 -11.27 -10.71 22.81
C ILE A 301 -12.09 -9.66 23.59
N PHE A 302 -11.79 -8.38 23.37
CA PHE A 302 -12.52 -7.30 24.02
C PHE A 302 -13.99 -7.22 23.55
N VAL A 303 -14.21 -7.30 22.22
CA VAL A 303 -15.56 -7.36 21.64
C VAL A 303 -16.34 -8.54 22.19
N ASP A 304 -15.72 -9.72 22.30
CA ASP A 304 -16.36 -10.90 22.85
C ASP A 304 -16.82 -10.68 24.30
N LYS A 305 -15.96 -10.10 25.16
CA LYS A 305 -16.31 -9.80 26.54
C LYS A 305 -17.49 -8.83 26.65
N VAL A 306 -17.47 -7.77 25.84
CA VAL A 306 -18.56 -6.77 25.82
C VAL A 306 -19.87 -7.38 25.34
N PHE A 307 -19.79 -8.19 24.28
CA PHE A 307 -20.94 -8.86 23.70
C PHE A 307 -21.55 -9.88 24.69
N ASP A 308 -20.74 -10.75 25.29
CA ASP A 308 -21.19 -11.75 26.24
C ASP A 308 -21.86 -11.10 27.47
N LYS A 309 -21.33 -9.94 27.94
CA LYS A 309 -21.95 -9.16 29.00
C LYS A 309 -23.32 -8.57 28.59
N SER A 310 -23.43 -8.10 27.34
CA SER A 310 -24.69 -7.55 26.83
C SER A 310 -25.77 -8.61 26.69
N ILE A 311 -25.43 -9.81 26.20
CA ILE A 311 -26.37 -10.94 26.07
C ILE A 311 -26.85 -11.42 27.44
N LYS A 312 -25.94 -11.57 28.41
CA LYS A 312 -26.35 -11.95 29.79
C LYS A 312 -27.36 -10.94 30.38
N LYS A 313 -27.12 -9.66 30.21
CA LYS A 313 -28.01 -8.61 30.67
C LYS A 313 -29.39 -8.63 29.98
N GLU A 314 -29.45 -8.98 28.71
CA GLU A 314 -30.67 -9.13 27.93
C GLU A 314 -31.46 -10.35 28.40
N GLN A 315 -30.78 -11.50 28.61
CA GLN A 315 -31.37 -12.71 29.15
C GLN A 315 -31.94 -12.54 30.58
N GLU A 316 -31.23 -11.81 31.46
CA GLU A 316 -31.71 -11.48 32.81
C GLU A 316 -32.97 -10.62 32.73
N LYS A 317 -33.02 -9.61 31.89
CA LYS A 317 -34.22 -8.77 31.70
C LYS A 317 -35.42 -9.60 31.21
N MET A 318 -35.22 -10.53 30.30
CA MET A 318 -36.28 -11.46 29.85
C MET A 318 -36.76 -12.35 31.01
N ARG A 319 -35.85 -12.95 31.79
CA ARG A 319 -36.23 -13.79 32.95
C ARG A 319 -37.06 -13.01 33.96
N VAL A 320 -36.66 -11.79 34.29
CA VAL A 320 -37.42 -10.92 35.20
C VAL A 320 -38.79 -10.54 34.65
N SER A 321 -38.89 -10.34 33.33
CA SER A 321 -40.17 -10.06 32.67
C SER A 321 -41.13 -11.27 32.67
N TYR A 322 -40.62 -12.49 32.53
CA TYR A 322 -41.42 -13.72 32.65
C TYR A 322 -41.82 -14.08 34.06
N SER A 323 -41.03 -13.72 35.08
CA SER A 323 -41.35 -13.96 36.50
C SER A 323 -42.37 -12.98 37.10
N ARG A 324 -42.69 -11.89 36.38
CA ARG A 324 -43.68 -10.87 36.78
C ARG A 324 -45.04 -11.04 36.07
N LYS A 325 -45.18 -12.04 35.22
CA LYS A 325 -46.43 -12.51 34.64
C LYS A 325 -46.88 -13.80 35.35
#